data_d2569aa2c5b36c1feba732e964f7b99e
#
_entry.id   d2569aa2c5b36c1feba732e964f7b99e
#
_cell.length_a   1.000
_cell.length_b   1.000
_cell.length_c   1.000
_cell.angle_alpha   90.00
_cell.angle_beta   90.00
_cell.angle_gamma   90.00
#
_symmetry.space_group_name_H-M   'P 1'
#
loop_
_entity.id
_entity.type
_entity.pdbx_description
1 polymer ?
#
loop_
_entity_poly.entity_id
_entity_poly.type
_entity_poly.pdbx_seq_one_letter_code
_entity_poly.pdbx_strand_id
1 'polypeptide(L)'
;MNSAGKGELLAQEALYHQYSKAMYNICIRMCGNEADAHDILQDGFIKAFEKMHQLKNPEMFGGWLKRIVINQCIAHSKQQNLRGALLVAEMEPIDEPEEDWWDTVSMAELHEAIKKLPEGCRQVFVLYAIENYTHQQIAEELQFSIGTSKSQYNRSKRLLKQMLLKKMAANG
;
A
#
# COMPACT_ATOMS: atom_id res chain seq x y z
N MET A 1 18.92 7.41 -33.62
CA MET A 1 18.83 7.10 -32.15
C MET A 1 20.25 7.04 -31.61
N ASN A 2 20.62 8.00 -30.75
CA ASN A 2 21.97 8.10 -30.18
C ASN A 2 22.28 6.90 -29.26
N SER A 3 23.53 6.44 -29.27
CA SER A 3 24.01 5.34 -28.40
C SER A 3 23.75 5.60 -26.89
N ALA A 4 23.76 6.85 -26.45
CA ALA A 4 23.42 7.26 -25.09
C ALA A 4 21.97 6.91 -24.71
N GLY A 5 21.01 7.13 -25.59
CA GLY A 5 19.61 6.78 -25.35
C GLY A 5 19.34 5.27 -25.27
N LYS A 6 20.15 4.46 -25.97
CA LYS A 6 20.05 2.99 -25.85
C LYS A 6 20.55 2.50 -24.50
N GLY A 7 21.63 3.07 -23.98
CA GLY A 7 22.17 2.73 -22.67
C GLY A 7 21.21 3.10 -21.54
N GLU A 8 20.56 4.24 -21.65
CA GLU A 8 19.55 4.69 -20.68
C GLU A 8 18.30 3.77 -20.67
N LEU A 9 17.80 3.39 -21.85
CA LEU A 9 16.66 2.49 -21.97
C LEU A 9 16.95 1.11 -21.36
N LEU A 10 18.13 0.54 -21.62
CA LEU A 10 18.54 -0.74 -21.04
C LEU A 10 18.67 -0.69 -19.51
N ALA A 11 19.17 0.44 -18.98
CA ALA A 11 19.25 0.65 -17.54
C ALA A 11 17.85 0.76 -16.89
N GLN A 12 16.93 1.46 -17.51
CA GLN A 12 15.54 1.56 -17.06
C GLN A 12 14.83 0.19 -17.09
N GLU A 13 15.04 -0.58 -18.15
CA GLU A 13 14.50 -1.94 -18.27
C GLU A 13 15.05 -2.86 -17.16
N ALA A 14 16.33 -2.82 -16.87
CA ALA A 14 16.95 -3.59 -15.79
C ALA A 14 16.36 -3.22 -14.41
N LEU A 15 16.19 -1.93 -14.12
CA LEU A 15 15.57 -1.44 -12.90
C LEU A 15 14.10 -1.88 -12.80
N TYR A 16 13.37 -1.81 -13.89
CA TYR A 16 11.98 -2.29 -13.94
C TYR A 16 11.92 -3.78 -13.59
N HIS A 17 12.70 -4.61 -14.22
CA HIS A 17 12.73 -6.05 -13.93
C HIS A 17 13.11 -6.36 -12.48
N GLN A 18 14.05 -5.60 -11.92
CA GLN A 18 14.52 -5.82 -10.55
C GLN A 18 13.44 -5.47 -9.50
N TYR A 19 12.69 -4.39 -9.69
CA TYR A 19 11.81 -3.82 -8.67
C TYR A 19 10.31 -4.01 -8.93
N SER A 20 9.89 -4.35 -10.14
CA SER A 20 8.47 -4.37 -10.53
C SER A 20 7.62 -5.29 -9.66
N LYS A 21 8.11 -6.47 -9.33
CA LYS A 21 7.36 -7.43 -8.50
C LYS A 21 7.12 -6.90 -7.08
N ALA A 22 8.15 -6.34 -6.45
CA ALA A 22 8.03 -5.77 -5.11
C ALA A 22 7.09 -4.57 -5.09
N MET A 23 7.20 -3.68 -6.08
CA MET A 23 6.34 -2.51 -6.21
C MET A 23 4.90 -2.90 -6.55
N TYR A 24 4.69 -3.89 -7.41
CA TYR A 24 3.36 -4.44 -7.69
C TYR A 24 2.67 -4.97 -6.42
N ASN A 25 3.41 -5.67 -5.57
CA ASN A 25 2.88 -6.19 -4.31
C ASN A 25 2.39 -5.06 -3.39
N ILE A 26 3.07 -3.91 -3.38
CA ILE A 26 2.60 -2.72 -2.66
C ILE A 26 1.31 -2.19 -3.29
N CYS A 27 1.30 -2.02 -4.61
CA CYS A 27 0.13 -1.52 -5.32
C CYS A 27 -1.12 -2.38 -5.08
N ILE A 28 -0.99 -3.70 -5.22
CA ILE A 28 -2.14 -4.62 -5.05
C ILE A 28 -2.66 -4.64 -3.62
N ARG A 29 -1.78 -4.53 -2.61
CA ARG A 29 -2.19 -4.43 -1.21
C ARG A 29 -2.91 -3.10 -0.92
N MET A 30 -2.42 -2.01 -1.50
CA MET A 30 -3.01 -0.67 -1.32
C MET A 30 -4.34 -0.49 -2.05
N CYS A 31 -4.44 -0.94 -3.31
CA CYS A 31 -5.62 -0.72 -4.17
C CYS A 31 -6.68 -1.82 -4.02
N GLY A 32 -6.28 -3.06 -3.78
CA GLY A 32 -7.16 -4.21 -3.64
C GLY A 32 -7.65 -4.83 -4.95
N ASN A 33 -7.27 -4.31 -6.12
CA ASN A 33 -7.61 -4.87 -7.43
C ASN A 33 -6.44 -4.76 -8.43
N GLU A 34 -6.40 -5.69 -9.38
CA GLU A 34 -5.28 -5.85 -10.30
C GLU A 34 -5.20 -4.72 -11.35
N ALA A 35 -6.33 -4.24 -11.84
CA ALA A 35 -6.34 -3.21 -12.89
C ALA A 35 -5.71 -1.92 -12.39
N ASP A 36 -6.15 -1.42 -11.24
CA ASP A 36 -5.58 -0.22 -10.62
C ASP A 36 -4.13 -0.42 -10.21
N ALA A 37 -3.79 -1.61 -9.69
CA ALA A 37 -2.42 -1.93 -9.29
C ALA A 37 -1.44 -1.87 -10.46
N HIS A 38 -1.82 -2.39 -11.63
CA HIS A 38 -1.01 -2.31 -12.84
C HIS A 38 -0.84 -0.88 -13.33
N ASP A 39 -1.91 -0.09 -13.35
CA ASP A 39 -1.87 1.30 -13.80
C ASP A 39 -0.99 2.15 -12.89
N ILE A 40 -1.12 1.98 -11.56
CA ILE A 40 -0.31 2.70 -10.59
C ILE A 40 1.15 2.29 -10.66
N LEU A 41 1.43 1.01 -10.87
CA LEU A 41 2.80 0.52 -11.05
C LEU A 41 3.48 1.20 -12.24
N GLN A 42 2.82 1.26 -13.38
CA GLN A 42 3.33 1.93 -14.58
C GLN A 42 3.57 3.41 -14.33
N ASP A 43 2.58 4.12 -13.78
CA ASP A 43 2.71 5.55 -13.47
C ASP A 43 3.83 5.82 -12.47
N GLY A 44 4.01 4.96 -11.49
CA GLY A 44 5.08 5.03 -10.51
C GLY A 44 6.47 4.94 -11.16
N PHE A 45 6.69 3.98 -12.06
CA PHE A 45 7.95 3.85 -12.78
C PHE A 45 8.19 5.00 -13.76
N ILE A 46 7.17 5.44 -14.49
CA ILE A 46 7.29 6.61 -15.38
C ILE A 46 7.76 7.83 -14.58
N LYS A 47 7.10 8.13 -13.46
CA LYS A 47 7.50 9.25 -12.59
C LYS A 47 8.88 9.08 -11.97
N ALA A 48 9.26 7.86 -11.61
CA ALA A 48 10.58 7.59 -11.09
C ALA A 48 11.67 7.87 -12.15
N PHE A 49 11.47 7.41 -13.37
CA PHE A 49 12.42 7.64 -14.46
C PHE A 49 12.52 9.12 -14.85
N GLU A 50 11.40 9.83 -14.92
CA GLU A 50 11.38 11.28 -15.15
C GLU A 50 12.14 12.07 -14.08
N LYS A 51 12.07 11.62 -12.81
CA LYS A 51 12.69 12.27 -11.66
C LYS A 51 14.05 11.67 -11.25
N MET A 52 14.58 10.74 -12.01
CA MET A 52 15.83 10.03 -11.70
C MET A 52 16.99 10.99 -11.42
N HIS A 53 17.03 12.14 -12.10
CA HIS A 53 18.02 13.19 -11.89
C HIS A 53 17.99 13.81 -10.48
N GLN A 54 16.90 13.63 -9.73
CA GLN A 54 16.76 14.12 -8.35
C GLN A 54 17.34 13.14 -7.32
N LEU A 55 17.61 11.90 -7.72
CA LEU A 55 18.16 10.87 -6.85
C LEU A 55 19.66 11.13 -6.62
N LYS A 56 20.01 11.54 -5.41
CA LYS A 56 21.40 11.88 -5.06
C LYS A 56 22.28 10.64 -4.85
N ASN A 57 21.70 9.54 -4.36
CA ASN A 57 22.41 8.31 -4.07
C ASN A 57 21.72 7.12 -4.76
N PRO A 58 22.35 6.50 -5.76
CA PRO A 58 21.79 5.35 -6.49
C PRO A 58 21.43 4.16 -5.60
N GLU A 59 22.15 3.94 -4.50
CA GLU A 59 21.86 2.86 -3.55
C GLU A 59 20.49 3.01 -2.86
N MET A 60 19.98 4.23 -2.82
CA MET A 60 18.66 4.55 -2.22
C MET A 60 17.50 4.39 -3.22
N PHE A 61 17.75 3.95 -4.45
CA PHE A 61 16.74 3.87 -5.51
C PHE A 61 15.50 3.08 -5.08
N GLY A 62 15.67 1.91 -4.49
CA GLY A 62 14.55 1.05 -4.08
C GLY A 62 13.61 1.71 -3.07
N GLY A 63 14.16 2.34 -2.04
CA GLY A 63 13.36 3.08 -1.04
C GLY A 63 12.72 4.33 -1.62
N TRP A 64 13.43 5.05 -2.48
CA TRP A 64 12.92 6.23 -3.17
C TRP A 64 11.80 5.88 -4.15
N LEU A 65 11.95 4.82 -4.95
CA LEU A 65 10.90 4.29 -5.83
C LEU A 65 9.67 3.86 -5.03
N LYS A 66 9.87 3.14 -3.93
CA LYS A 66 8.77 2.70 -3.05
C LYS A 66 7.94 3.88 -2.57
N ARG A 67 8.57 4.98 -2.16
CA ARG A 67 7.86 6.20 -1.75
C ARG A 67 7.05 6.81 -2.89
N ILE A 68 7.60 6.84 -4.10
CA ILE A 68 6.88 7.33 -5.29
C ILE A 68 5.65 6.46 -5.56
N VAL A 69 5.79 5.14 -5.50
CA VAL A 69 4.69 4.18 -5.74
C VAL A 69 3.60 4.33 -4.67
N ILE A 70 3.96 4.41 -3.39
CA ILE A 70 3.00 4.63 -2.30
C ILE A 70 2.24 5.94 -2.50
N ASN A 71 2.94 7.02 -2.85
CA ASN A 71 2.30 8.31 -3.13
C ASN A 71 1.33 8.23 -4.32
N GLN A 72 1.63 7.42 -5.34
CA GLN A 72 0.70 7.17 -6.45
C GLN A 72 -0.54 6.39 -5.98
N CYS A 73 -0.38 5.39 -5.13
CA CYS A 73 -1.51 4.67 -4.53
C CYS A 73 -2.43 5.62 -3.75
N ILE A 74 -1.86 6.49 -2.94
CA ILE A 74 -2.61 7.47 -2.15
C ILE A 74 -3.32 8.48 -3.05
N ALA A 75 -2.65 9.00 -4.07
CA ALA A 75 -3.24 9.94 -5.02
C ALA A 75 -4.40 9.32 -5.81
N HIS A 76 -4.24 8.06 -6.24
CA HIS A 76 -5.29 7.30 -6.91
C HIS A 76 -6.53 7.13 -6.01
N SER A 77 -6.32 6.77 -4.77
CA SER A 77 -7.39 6.64 -3.79
C SER A 77 -8.13 7.96 -3.54
N LYS A 78 -7.42 9.05 -3.35
CA LYS A 78 -8.02 10.38 -3.21
C LYS A 78 -8.88 10.76 -4.41
N GLN A 79 -8.43 10.46 -5.61
CA GLN A 79 -9.18 10.74 -6.84
C GLN A 79 -10.46 9.90 -6.94
N GLN A 80 -10.41 8.64 -6.52
CA GLN A 80 -11.59 7.76 -6.43
C GLN A 80 -12.57 8.27 -5.37
N ASN A 81 -12.08 8.72 -4.22
CA ASN A 81 -12.88 9.20 -3.11
C ASN A 81 -13.60 10.53 -3.39
N LEU A 82 -13.03 11.38 -4.26
CA LEU A 82 -13.72 12.57 -4.77
C LEU A 82 -14.92 12.23 -5.66
N ARG A 83 -14.99 11.00 -6.17
CA ARG A 83 -16.11 10.49 -6.97
C ARG A 83 -17.18 9.77 -6.15
N GLY A 84 -16.85 9.37 -4.92
CA GLY A 84 -17.77 8.72 -3.98
C GLY A 84 -17.64 9.32 -2.59
N ALA A 85 -18.72 9.87 -2.04
CA ALA A 85 -18.71 10.43 -0.69
C ALA A 85 -18.28 9.38 0.33
N LEU A 86 -17.06 9.48 0.83
CA LEU A 86 -16.58 8.67 1.95
C LEU A 86 -17.23 9.18 3.23
N LEU A 87 -18.25 8.46 3.68
CA LEU A 87 -18.69 8.51 5.06
C LEU A 87 -17.62 7.80 5.91
N VAL A 88 -16.63 8.56 6.34
CA VAL A 88 -15.77 8.12 7.45
C VAL A 88 -16.63 8.26 8.72
N ALA A 89 -17.25 7.17 9.12
CA ALA A 89 -17.85 7.11 10.43
C ALA A 89 -16.71 7.24 11.46
N GLU A 90 -16.72 8.31 12.24
CA GLU A 90 -15.88 8.43 13.43
C GLU A 90 -16.27 7.30 14.37
N MET A 91 -15.46 6.26 14.42
CA MET A 91 -15.62 5.19 15.40
C MET A 91 -14.63 5.46 16.53
N GLU A 92 -15.10 5.42 17.75
CA GLU A 92 -14.24 5.52 18.92
C GLU A 92 -13.19 4.41 18.93
N PRO A 93 -11.94 4.71 19.32
CA PRO A 93 -10.91 3.69 19.43
C PRO A 93 -11.29 2.70 20.53
N ILE A 94 -11.53 1.45 20.14
CA ILE A 94 -11.63 0.36 21.09
C ILE A 94 -10.21 -0.17 21.26
N ASP A 95 -9.59 0.05 22.40
CA ASP A 95 -8.36 -0.61 22.81
C ASP A 95 -8.64 -2.10 23.06
N GLU A 96 -8.54 -2.92 22.04
CA GLU A 96 -8.49 -4.36 22.21
C GLU A 96 -7.05 -4.78 22.49
N PRO A 97 -6.83 -5.72 23.46
CA PRO A 97 -5.50 -6.25 23.73
C PRO A 97 -4.91 -6.84 22.44
N GLU A 98 -3.63 -6.56 22.19
CA GLU A 98 -2.89 -7.15 21.08
C GLU A 98 -2.71 -8.64 21.34
N GLU A 99 -3.58 -9.47 20.80
CA GLU A 99 -3.34 -10.89 20.67
C GLU A 99 -2.60 -11.15 19.37
N ASP A 100 -1.46 -11.83 19.46
CA ASP A 100 -0.60 -12.22 18.32
C ASP A 100 -1.23 -13.39 17.51
N TRP A 101 -2.46 -13.17 17.03
CA TRP A 101 -3.16 -14.18 16.23
C TRP A 101 -2.58 -14.32 14.80
N TRP A 102 -1.69 -13.41 14.40
CA TRP A 102 -1.00 -13.43 13.11
C TRP A 102 -0.06 -14.59 12.91
N ASP A 103 0.52 -15.14 13.98
CA ASP A 103 1.55 -16.17 13.93
C ASP A 103 1.04 -17.50 13.35
N THR A 104 -0.29 -17.68 13.32
CA THR A 104 -0.94 -18.89 12.78
C THR A 104 -1.40 -18.75 11.35
N VAL A 105 -1.28 -17.55 10.76
CA VAL A 105 -1.82 -17.22 9.43
C VAL A 105 -0.70 -17.17 8.39
N SER A 106 -0.91 -17.84 7.26
CA SER A 106 0.05 -17.74 6.15
C SER A 106 0.01 -16.35 5.50
N MET A 107 1.16 -15.90 4.98
CA MET A 107 1.25 -14.63 4.27
C MET A 107 0.29 -14.53 3.07
N ALA A 108 0.04 -15.65 2.37
CA ALA A 108 -0.89 -15.69 1.26
C ALA A 108 -2.34 -15.45 1.71
N GLU A 109 -2.76 -16.04 2.83
CA GLU A 109 -4.09 -15.83 3.41
C GLU A 109 -4.28 -14.40 3.90
N LEU A 110 -3.26 -13.86 4.54
CA LEU A 110 -3.27 -12.47 4.99
C LEU A 110 -3.40 -11.51 3.80
N HIS A 111 -2.66 -11.71 2.73
CA HIS A 111 -2.75 -10.89 1.51
C HIS A 111 -4.15 -10.91 0.90
N GLU A 112 -4.77 -12.09 0.80
CA GLU A 112 -6.14 -12.20 0.29
C GLU A 112 -7.18 -11.52 1.20
N ALA A 113 -7.00 -11.60 2.51
CA ALA A 113 -7.86 -10.91 3.46
C ALA A 113 -7.69 -9.37 3.40
N ILE A 114 -6.47 -8.88 3.26
CA ILE A 114 -6.19 -7.44 3.11
C ILE A 114 -6.91 -6.85 1.91
N LYS A 115 -6.93 -7.53 0.77
CA LYS A 115 -7.65 -7.08 -0.45
C LYS A 115 -9.14 -6.86 -0.22
N LYS A 116 -9.74 -7.60 0.72
CA LYS A 116 -11.18 -7.54 1.04
C LYS A 116 -11.52 -6.48 2.08
N LEU A 117 -10.55 -5.84 2.69
CA LEU A 117 -10.79 -4.76 3.64
C LEU A 117 -11.45 -3.56 2.94
N PRO A 118 -12.31 -2.81 3.64
CA PRO A 118 -12.72 -1.48 3.20
C PRO A 118 -11.50 -0.60 2.94
N GLU A 119 -11.58 0.29 1.96
CA GLU A 119 -10.43 1.03 1.45
C GLU A 119 -9.65 1.79 2.54
N GLY A 120 -10.32 2.54 3.39
CA GLY A 120 -9.67 3.28 4.48
C GLY A 120 -8.95 2.38 5.49
N CYS A 121 -9.58 1.24 5.85
CA CYS A 121 -8.97 0.24 6.72
C CYS A 121 -7.76 -0.41 6.06
N ARG A 122 -7.87 -0.76 4.78
CA ARG A 122 -6.81 -1.40 4.00
C ARG A 122 -5.58 -0.51 3.91
N GLN A 123 -5.76 0.75 3.53
CA GLN A 123 -4.66 1.70 3.39
C GLN A 123 -3.93 1.94 4.71
N VAL A 124 -4.66 2.19 5.78
CA VAL A 124 -4.05 2.39 7.11
C VAL A 124 -3.32 1.14 7.57
N PHE A 125 -3.93 -0.04 7.39
CA PHE A 125 -3.29 -1.30 7.76
C PHE A 125 -1.97 -1.53 7.01
N VAL A 126 -1.98 -1.38 5.69
CA VAL A 126 -0.78 -1.56 4.87
C VAL A 126 0.31 -0.56 5.23
N LEU A 127 -0.04 0.71 5.37
CA LEU A 127 0.93 1.74 5.71
C LEU A 127 1.53 1.55 7.10
N TYR A 128 0.73 1.21 8.10
CA TYR A 128 1.19 1.06 9.47
C TYR A 128 1.89 -0.28 9.70
N ALA A 129 1.24 -1.40 9.40
CA ALA A 129 1.73 -2.73 9.76
C ALA A 129 2.79 -3.28 8.78
N ILE A 130 2.77 -2.87 7.52
CA ILE A 130 3.67 -3.42 6.49
C ILE A 130 4.76 -2.41 6.11
N GLU A 131 4.39 -1.16 5.87
CA GLU A 131 5.31 -0.13 5.40
C GLU A 131 5.94 0.72 6.53
N ASN A 132 5.61 0.42 7.78
CA ASN A 132 6.16 1.05 8.98
C ASN A 132 5.94 2.58 9.08
N TYR A 133 4.82 3.08 8.57
CA TYR A 133 4.41 4.46 8.76
C TYR A 133 3.88 4.66 10.19
N THR A 134 4.14 5.81 10.77
CA THR A 134 3.50 6.21 12.03
C THR A 134 2.06 6.66 11.77
N HIS A 135 1.19 6.62 12.78
CA HIS A 135 -0.17 7.16 12.65
C HIS A 135 -0.18 8.66 12.31
N GLN A 136 0.82 9.42 12.77
CA GLN A 136 0.99 10.82 12.39
C GLN A 136 1.27 10.96 10.89
N GLN A 137 2.21 10.21 10.35
CA GLN A 137 2.53 10.20 8.91
C GLN A 137 1.32 9.79 8.07
N ILE A 138 0.58 8.76 8.50
CA ILE A 138 -0.64 8.31 7.82
C ILE A 138 -1.71 9.40 7.83
N ALA A 139 -1.91 10.06 8.96
CA ALA A 139 -2.87 11.16 9.10
C ALA A 139 -2.54 12.32 8.15
N GLU A 140 -1.27 12.69 8.06
CA GLU A 140 -0.79 13.73 7.16
C GLU A 140 -0.99 13.35 5.69
N GLU A 141 -0.59 12.12 5.29
CA GLU A 141 -0.69 11.65 3.90
C GLU A 141 -2.14 11.43 3.45
N LEU A 142 -2.98 10.88 4.29
CA LEU A 142 -4.39 10.59 3.98
C LEU A 142 -5.36 11.73 4.34
N GLN A 143 -4.84 12.81 4.96
CA GLN A 143 -5.60 14.02 5.29
C GLN A 143 -6.78 13.77 6.26
N PHE A 144 -6.53 13.02 7.33
CA PHE A 144 -7.46 12.84 8.43
C PHE A 144 -6.75 12.94 9.80
N SER A 145 -7.47 12.79 10.89
CA SER A 145 -6.88 12.88 12.23
C SER A 145 -6.06 11.65 12.61
N ILE A 146 -5.14 11.80 13.55
CA ILE A 146 -4.39 10.66 14.14
C ILE A 146 -5.38 9.67 14.79
N GLY A 147 -6.43 10.16 15.42
CA GLY A 147 -7.51 9.34 15.99
C GLY A 147 -8.20 8.48 14.92
N THR A 148 -8.49 9.04 13.75
CA THR A 148 -9.04 8.30 12.62
C THR A 148 -8.08 7.22 12.13
N SER A 149 -6.78 7.51 12.05
CA SER A 149 -5.77 6.52 11.68
C SER A 149 -5.77 5.33 12.66
N LYS A 150 -5.76 5.59 13.96
CA LYS A 150 -5.84 4.55 14.99
C LYS A 150 -7.13 3.74 14.93
N SER A 151 -8.27 4.40 14.76
CA SER A 151 -9.58 3.74 14.64
C SER A 151 -9.66 2.83 13.41
N GLN A 152 -9.18 3.29 12.25
CA GLN A 152 -9.14 2.50 11.02
C GLN A 152 -8.20 1.30 11.16
N TYR A 153 -7.07 1.46 11.83
CA TYR A 153 -6.16 0.36 12.10
C TYR A 153 -6.80 -0.71 13.00
N ASN A 154 -7.41 -0.32 14.11
CA ASN A 154 -8.10 -1.24 15.00
C ASN A 154 -9.27 -1.95 14.30
N ARG A 155 -10.04 -1.23 13.50
CA ARG A 155 -11.10 -1.82 12.68
C ARG A 155 -10.55 -2.84 11.68
N SER A 156 -9.43 -2.54 11.02
CA SER A 156 -8.79 -3.45 10.08
C SER A 156 -8.34 -4.75 10.74
N LYS A 157 -7.73 -4.68 11.93
CA LYS A 157 -7.34 -5.87 12.71
C LYS A 157 -8.54 -6.75 13.04
N ARG A 158 -9.63 -6.15 13.50
CA ARG A 158 -10.86 -6.88 13.83
C ARG A 158 -11.46 -7.57 12.61
N LEU A 159 -11.55 -6.87 11.48
CA LEU A 159 -12.08 -7.43 10.23
C LEU A 159 -11.22 -8.55 9.69
N LEU A 160 -9.89 -8.42 9.73
CA LEU A 160 -8.94 -9.46 9.34
C LEU A 160 -9.10 -10.70 10.21
N LYS A 161 -9.16 -10.54 11.54
CA LYS A 161 -9.39 -11.63 12.48
C LYS A 161 -10.68 -12.39 12.16
N GLN A 162 -11.77 -11.67 11.93
CA GLN A 162 -13.06 -12.29 11.58
C GLN A 162 -13.01 -13.08 10.26
N MET A 163 -12.38 -12.53 9.21
CA MET A 163 -12.26 -13.20 7.91
C MET A 163 -11.41 -14.47 8.00
N LEU A 164 -10.30 -14.41 8.72
CA LEU A 164 -9.35 -15.51 8.83
C LEU A 164 -9.88 -16.64 9.72
N LEU A 165 -10.54 -16.32 10.84
CA LEU A 165 -11.18 -17.32 11.70
C LEU A 165 -12.34 -18.03 10.99
N LYS A 166 -13.15 -17.33 10.20
CA LYS A 166 -14.22 -17.96 9.39
C LYS A 166 -13.64 -18.95 8.37
N LYS A 167 -12.52 -18.61 7.75
CA LYS A 167 -11.85 -19.48 6.79
C LYS A 167 -11.29 -20.74 7.46
N MET A 168 -10.70 -20.61 8.64
CA MET A 168 -10.19 -21.74 9.42
C MET A 168 -11.33 -22.69 9.82
N ALA A 169 -12.47 -22.17 10.27
CA ALA A 169 -13.66 -22.96 10.61
C ALA A 169 -14.28 -23.67 9.40
N ALA A 170 -14.19 -23.10 8.19
CA ALA A 170 -14.69 -23.71 6.94
C ALA A 170 -13.78 -24.82 6.40
N ASN A 171 -12.48 -24.80 6.75
CA ASN A 171 -11.48 -25.77 6.29
C ASN A 171 -11.21 -26.89 7.31
N GLY A 172 -11.83 -26.81 8.45
CA GLY A 172 -11.84 -27.86 9.49
C GLY A 172 -13.16 -28.60 9.45
#